data_a7904e9fca0f12a95c971a51420cf03e
#
_entry.id   a7904e9fca0f12a95c971a51420cf03e
#
_cell.length_a   1.000
_cell.length_b   1.000
_cell.length_c   1.000
_cell.angle_alpha   90.00
_cell.angle_beta   90.00
_cell.angle_gamma   90.00
#
_symmetry.space_group_name_H-M   'P 1'
#
loop_
_entity.id
_entity.type
_entity.pdbx_description
1 polymer ?
#
loop_
_entity_poly.entity_id
_entity_poly.type
_entity_poly.pdbx_seq_one_letter_code
_entity_poly.pdbx_strand_id
1 'polypeptide(L)'
;MADMDALTAMIETEAQALGFDVVRVLLFGRDDERTLQIMAERPDTRQLTIDDCAALSRRVSDRLDALEAEGRDPIEGAYRLEVSSPGIDRPLTRLKDYADWNGHEARVQFIEQVEGRKQVKAVLAGVAGDTVQLDDPKSGRIATPFSNIQSAKLVLTDALISATVPLSTEGADEIVTQEQED
;
A
#
# COMPACT_ATOMS: atom_id res chain seq x y z
N MET A 1 -17.32 -12.61 -10.08
CA MET A 1 -16.97 -11.49 -9.18
C MET A 1 -15.76 -11.90 -8.37
N ALA A 2 -14.70 -11.12 -8.38
CA ALA A 2 -13.48 -11.48 -7.65
C ALA A 2 -13.75 -11.48 -6.13
N ASP A 3 -13.37 -12.56 -5.45
CA ASP A 3 -13.35 -12.61 -3.98
C ASP A 3 -12.08 -11.92 -3.49
N MET A 4 -12.21 -10.63 -3.19
CA MET A 4 -11.08 -9.79 -2.78
C MET A 4 -10.48 -10.23 -1.44
N ASP A 5 -11.26 -10.79 -0.54
CA ASP A 5 -10.76 -11.25 0.76
C ASP A 5 -9.89 -12.50 0.60
N ALA A 6 -10.35 -13.47 -0.19
CA ALA A 6 -9.58 -14.67 -0.50
C ALA A 6 -8.32 -14.34 -1.31
N LEU A 7 -8.43 -13.41 -2.27
CA LEU A 7 -7.31 -12.95 -3.08
C LEU A 7 -6.25 -12.25 -2.21
N THR A 8 -6.67 -11.35 -1.34
CA THR A 8 -5.78 -10.65 -0.41
C THR A 8 -5.07 -11.61 0.54
N ALA A 9 -5.80 -12.55 1.13
CA ALA A 9 -5.22 -13.55 2.02
C ALA A 9 -4.16 -14.42 1.33
N MET A 10 -4.41 -14.81 0.08
CA MET A 10 -3.45 -15.56 -0.73
C MET A 10 -2.19 -14.72 -1.00
N ILE A 11 -2.36 -13.46 -1.40
CA ILE A 11 -1.24 -12.54 -1.66
C ILE A 11 -0.42 -12.29 -0.39
N GLU A 12 -1.08 -12.09 0.74
CA GLU A 12 -0.40 -11.95 2.04
C GLU A 12 0.46 -13.17 2.37
N THR A 13 -0.03 -14.36 2.12
CA THR A 13 0.71 -15.61 2.32
C THR A 13 1.98 -15.66 1.47
N GLU A 14 1.87 -15.29 0.20
CA GLU A 14 3.01 -15.27 -0.72
C GLU A 14 4.03 -14.17 -0.37
N ALA A 15 3.55 -13.01 0.06
CA ALA A 15 4.42 -11.92 0.52
C ALA A 15 5.17 -12.29 1.80
N GLN A 16 4.50 -12.88 2.77
CA GLN A 16 5.11 -13.32 4.03
C GLN A 16 6.18 -14.40 3.81
N ALA A 17 6.01 -15.26 2.82
CA ALA A 17 7.03 -16.26 2.46
C ALA A 17 8.34 -15.61 1.99
N LEU A 18 8.32 -14.36 1.51
CA LEU A 18 9.49 -13.57 1.15
C LEU A 18 9.93 -12.60 2.27
N GLY A 19 9.21 -12.57 3.39
CA GLY A 19 9.47 -11.65 4.50
C GLY A 19 8.93 -10.25 4.27
N PHE A 20 7.91 -10.09 3.40
CA PHE A 20 7.28 -8.81 3.10
C PHE A 20 5.91 -8.69 3.75
N ASP A 21 5.53 -7.45 4.09
CA ASP A 21 4.19 -7.10 4.55
C ASP A 21 3.41 -6.47 3.39
N VAL A 22 2.16 -6.89 3.22
CA VAL A 22 1.25 -6.30 2.25
C VAL A 22 0.68 -5.00 2.81
N VAL A 23 0.78 -3.94 2.03
CA VAL A 23 0.22 -2.61 2.37
C VAL A 23 -1.16 -2.44 1.75
N ARG A 24 -1.33 -2.81 0.48
CA ARG A 24 -2.61 -2.70 -0.22
C ARG A 24 -2.72 -3.69 -1.37
N VAL A 25 -3.91 -4.25 -1.54
CA VAL A 25 -4.30 -5.01 -2.73
C VAL A 25 -5.51 -4.31 -3.36
N LEU A 26 -5.42 -3.97 -4.63
CA LEU A 26 -6.46 -3.25 -5.34
C LEU A 26 -6.64 -3.83 -6.74
N LEU A 27 -7.87 -4.18 -7.07
CA LEU A 27 -8.25 -4.57 -8.43
C LEU A 27 -9.08 -3.44 -9.04
N PHE A 28 -8.59 -2.84 -10.11
CA PHE A 28 -9.23 -1.71 -10.78
C PHE A 28 -9.14 -1.84 -12.30
N GLY A 29 -9.85 -0.96 -13.01
CA GLY A 29 -9.97 -1.02 -14.46
C GLY A 29 -11.20 -1.81 -14.91
N ARG A 30 -11.43 -1.84 -16.20
CA ARG A 30 -12.57 -2.52 -16.83
C ARG A 30 -12.10 -3.43 -17.95
N ASP A 31 -12.82 -4.51 -18.15
CA ASP A 31 -12.59 -5.43 -19.26
C ASP A 31 -11.12 -5.86 -19.39
N ASP A 32 -10.51 -5.68 -20.52
CA ASP A 32 -9.13 -6.08 -20.80
C ASP A 32 -8.06 -5.17 -20.19
N GLU A 33 -8.47 -4.05 -19.56
CA GLU A 33 -7.56 -3.11 -18.89
C GLU A 33 -7.55 -3.26 -17.38
N ARG A 34 -8.04 -4.38 -16.85
CA ARG A 34 -7.99 -4.64 -15.41
C ARG A 34 -6.56 -4.75 -14.92
N THR A 35 -6.33 -4.16 -13.76
CA THR A 35 -5.02 -4.21 -13.09
C THR A 35 -5.21 -4.68 -11.65
N LEU A 36 -4.47 -5.74 -11.30
CA LEU A 36 -4.28 -6.14 -9.92
C LEU A 36 -3.01 -5.46 -9.40
N GLN A 37 -3.18 -4.48 -8.54
CA GLN A 37 -2.08 -3.75 -7.93
C GLN A 37 -1.82 -4.27 -6.52
N ILE A 38 -0.58 -4.61 -6.25
CA ILE A 38 -0.10 -5.03 -4.94
C ILE A 38 0.96 -4.05 -4.49
N MET A 39 0.73 -3.41 -3.34
CA MET A 39 1.75 -2.65 -2.63
C MET A 39 2.21 -3.47 -1.44
N ALA A 40 3.51 -3.66 -1.32
CA ALA A 40 4.12 -4.38 -0.22
C ALA A 40 5.42 -3.71 0.22
N GLU A 41 5.92 -4.08 1.39
CA GLU A 41 7.11 -3.47 1.98
C GLU A 41 7.92 -4.48 2.78
N ARG A 42 9.22 -4.23 2.91
CA ARG A 42 10.05 -4.87 3.93
C ARG A 42 9.76 -4.21 5.28
N PRO A 43 9.61 -4.97 6.37
CA PRO A 43 9.32 -4.39 7.68
C PRO A 43 10.40 -3.44 8.21
N ASP A 44 11.66 -3.64 7.82
CA ASP A 44 12.81 -2.85 8.24
C ASP A 44 12.96 -1.52 7.48
N THR A 45 12.89 -1.56 6.15
CA THR A 45 13.07 -0.38 5.29
C THR A 45 11.78 0.34 4.94
N ARG A 46 10.63 -0.31 5.12
CA ARG A 46 9.29 0.13 4.73
C ARG A 46 9.13 0.35 3.22
N GLN A 47 9.97 -0.33 2.43
CA GLN A 47 10.01 -0.23 0.98
C GLN A 47 10.35 -1.59 0.37
N LEU A 48 10.15 -1.73 -0.94
CA LEU A 48 10.65 -2.85 -1.74
C LEU A 48 11.66 -2.33 -2.77
N THR A 49 12.70 -3.11 -3.01
CA THR A 49 13.58 -2.92 -4.16
C THR A 49 12.90 -3.42 -5.44
N ILE A 50 13.48 -3.12 -6.60
CA ILE A 50 13.00 -3.64 -7.89
C ILE A 50 13.06 -5.17 -7.91
N ASP A 51 14.11 -5.77 -7.37
CA ASP A 51 14.26 -7.22 -7.27
C ASP A 51 13.21 -7.84 -6.35
N ASP A 52 12.88 -7.18 -5.24
CA ASP A 52 11.82 -7.60 -4.33
C ASP A 52 10.46 -7.61 -5.04
N CYS A 53 10.15 -6.55 -5.78
CA CYS A 53 8.91 -6.47 -6.58
C CYS A 53 8.83 -7.58 -7.62
N ALA A 54 9.92 -7.87 -8.30
CA ALA A 54 9.99 -8.94 -9.30
C ALA A 54 9.81 -10.32 -8.65
N ALA A 55 10.41 -10.56 -7.48
CA ALA A 55 10.28 -11.81 -6.75
C ALA A 55 8.83 -12.05 -6.30
N LEU A 56 8.18 -11.03 -5.73
CA LEU A 56 6.79 -11.11 -5.29
C LEU A 56 5.85 -11.29 -6.48
N SER A 57 6.08 -10.56 -7.57
CA SER A 57 5.30 -10.66 -8.81
C SER A 57 5.32 -12.08 -9.37
N ARG A 58 6.49 -12.70 -9.45
CA ARG A 58 6.61 -14.09 -9.92
C ARG A 58 5.88 -15.08 -9.02
N ARG A 59 6.02 -14.97 -7.69
CA ARG A 59 5.35 -15.85 -6.74
C ARG A 59 3.83 -15.75 -6.84
N VAL A 60 3.30 -14.54 -6.89
CA VAL A 60 1.85 -14.29 -7.01
C VAL A 60 1.33 -14.81 -8.35
N SER A 61 2.05 -14.53 -9.44
CA SER A 61 1.69 -15.01 -10.78
C SER A 61 1.64 -16.53 -10.84
N ASP A 62 2.65 -17.22 -10.33
CA ASP A 62 2.70 -18.68 -10.29
C ASP A 62 1.54 -19.26 -9.46
N ARG A 63 1.19 -18.62 -8.37
CA ARG A 63 0.07 -19.05 -7.52
C ARG A 63 -1.28 -18.84 -8.20
N LEU A 64 -1.46 -17.70 -8.88
CA LEU A 64 -2.67 -17.42 -9.65
C LEU A 64 -2.84 -18.42 -10.81
N ASP A 65 -1.76 -18.72 -11.53
CA ASP A 65 -1.77 -19.70 -12.62
C ASP A 65 -2.13 -21.11 -12.11
N ALA A 66 -1.62 -21.49 -10.94
CA ALA A 66 -1.96 -22.77 -10.31
C ALA A 66 -3.45 -22.85 -9.92
N LEU A 67 -4.02 -21.77 -9.40
CA LEU A 67 -5.44 -21.70 -9.05
C LEU A 67 -6.32 -21.74 -10.29
N GLU A 68 -5.93 -21.07 -11.37
CA GLU A 68 -6.63 -21.15 -12.66
C GLU A 68 -6.64 -22.59 -13.19
N ALA A 69 -5.49 -23.27 -13.17
CA ALA A 69 -5.38 -24.66 -13.59
C ALA A 69 -6.26 -25.63 -12.76
N GLU A 70 -6.52 -25.30 -11.50
CA GLU A 70 -7.42 -26.04 -10.61
C GLU A 70 -8.91 -25.68 -10.82
N GLY A 71 -9.23 -24.75 -11.73
CA GLY A 71 -10.57 -24.22 -11.93
C GLY A 71 -11.06 -23.34 -10.78
N ARG A 72 -10.15 -22.75 -10.04
CA ARG A 72 -10.40 -21.88 -8.87
C ARG A 72 -9.89 -20.46 -9.10
N ASP A 73 -9.96 -20.00 -10.34
CA ASP A 73 -9.48 -18.68 -10.72
C ASP A 73 -10.17 -17.57 -9.91
N PRO A 74 -9.41 -16.80 -9.10
CA PRO A 74 -9.98 -15.71 -8.29
C PRO A 74 -10.30 -14.47 -9.12
N ILE A 75 -9.76 -14.35 -10.34
CA ILE A 75 -9.99 -13.21 -11.23
C ILE A 75 -10.35 -13.74 -12.62
N GLU A 76 -11.62 -13.65 -12.96
CA GLU A 76 -12.08 -14.08 -14.30
C GLU A 76 -11.55 -13.13 -15.39
N GLY A 77 -10.95 -13.69 -16.43
CA GLY A 77 -10.48 -12.98 -17.60
C GLY A 77 -9.11 -12.34 -17.45
N ALA A 78 -8.72 -11.57 -18.46
CA ALA A 78 -7.38 -10.97 -18.51
C ALA A 78 -7.22 -9.83 -17.50
N TYR A 79 -6.02 -9.71 -16.94
CA TYR A 79 -5.62 -8.62 -16.05
C TYR A 79 -4.11 -8.41 -16.15
N ARG A 80 -3.67 -7.21 -15.74
CA ARG A 80 -2.26 -6.88 -15.57
C ARG A 80 -1.91 -6.99 -14.09
N LEU A 81 -0.81 -7.66 -13.78
CA LEU A 81 -0.27 -7.70 -12.42
C LEU A 81 0.78 -6.59 -12.24
N GLU A 82 0.58 -5.77 -11.23
CA GLU A 82 1.49 -4.68 -10.86
C GLU A 82 1.88 -4.82 -9.39
N VAL A 83 3.18 -4.97 -9.13
CA VAL A 83 3.74 -5.01 -7.77
C VAL A 83 4.64 -3.81 -7.59
N SER A 84 4.39 -3.05 -6.53
CA SER A 84 5.13 -1.83 -6.24
C SER A 84 5.41 -1.67 -4.75
N SER A 85 6.44 -0.88 -4.47
CA SER A 85 6.67 -0.32 -3.14
C SER A 85 5.67 0.80 -2.90
N PRO A 86 5.24 1.04 -1.63
CA PRO A 86 4.52 2.26 -1.32
C PRO A 86 5.41 3.47 -1.62
N GLY A 87 4.84 4.55 -2.15
CA GLY A 87 5.56 5.81 -2.29
C GLY A 87 5.92 6.43 -0.95
N ILE A 88 6.67 7.52 -0.94
CA ILE A 88 6.98 8.28 0.28
C ILE A 88 5.67 8.77 0.92
N ASP A 89 4.75 9.27 0.13
CA ASP A 89 3.38 9.66 0.50
C ASP A 89 2.43 8.44 0.47
N ARG A 90 2.78 7.41 1.20
CA ARG A 90 2.16 6.10 1.21
C ARG A 90 0.70 6.12 1.66
N PRO A 91 -0.16 5.18 1.19
CA PRO A 91 -1.47 4.97 1.78
C PRO A 91 -1.34 4.35 3.18
N LEU A 92 -2.24 4.76 4.08
CA LEU A 92 -2.37 4.22 5.43
C LEU A 92 -3.56 3.26 5.44
N THR A 93 -3.30 1.97 5.40
CA THR A 93 -4.32 0.94 5.20
C THR A 93 -4.53 0.03 6.41
N ARG A 94 -3.59 0.05 7.34
CA ARG A 94 -3.59 -0.78 8.54
C ARG A 94 -3.58 0.10 9.78
N LEU A 95 -4.16 -0.36 10.87
CA LEU A 95 -4.15 0.39 12.13
C LEU A 95 -2.73 0.71 12.60
N LYS A 96 -1.79 -0.22 12.42
CA LYS A 96 -0.38 -0.02 12.76
C LYS A 96 0.28 1.12 11.99
N ASP A 97 -0.19 1.45 10.80
CA ASP A 97 0.38 2.55 10.00
C ASP A 97 0.22 3.89 10.70
N TYR A 98 -0.88 4.09 11.41
CA TYR A 98 -1.13 5.33 12.16
C TYR A 98 -0.25 5.46 13.39
N ALA A 99 0.19 4.36 13.97
CA ALA A 99 1.17 4.35 15.06
C ALA A 99 2.59 4.51 14.53
N ASP A 100 2.93 3.80 13.48
CA ASP A 100 4.28 3.78 12.89
C ASP A 100 4.68 5.14 12.31
N TRP A 101 3.73 5.86 11.73
CA TRP A 101 3.94 7.17 11.11
C TRP A 101 3.44 8.32 11.98
N ASN A 102 3.36 8.10 13.28
CA ASN A 102 3.01 9.12 14.26
C ASN A 102 3.91 10.36 14.12
N GLY A 103 3.33 11.54 14.21
CA GLY A 103 4.03 12.83 14.06
C GLY A 103 4.09 13.35 12.62
N HIS A 104 3.70 12.54 11.63
CA HIS A 104 3.62 12.96 10.24
C HIS A 104 2.23 13.41 9.84
N GLU A 105 2.17 14.31 8.88
CA GLU A 105 0.91 14.85 8.38
C GLU A 105 0.25 13.86 7.40
N ALA A 106 -1.05 13.68 7.54
CA ALA A 106 -1.84 12.81 6.70
C ALA A 106 -3.14 13.48 6.24
N ARG A 107 -3.59 13.09 5.06
CA ARG A 107 -4.93 13.41 4.58
C ARG A 107 -5.82 12.20 4.81
N VAL A 108 -6.88 12.40 5.61
CA VAL A 108 -7.77 11.33 6.04
C VAL A 108 -9.19 11.61 5.56
N GLN A 109 -9.80 10.65 4.90
CA GLN A 109 -11.22 10.67 4.51
C GLN A 109 -12.02 9.75 5.43
N PHE A 110 -13.17 10.23 5.87
CA PHE A 110 -14.07 9.50 6.75
C PHE A 110 -15.27 8.93 6.01
N ILE A 111 -15.76 7.78 6.45
CA ILE A 111 -17.03 7.21 6.01
C ILE A 111 -18.17 8.08 6.51
N GLU A 112 -18.23 8.29 7.83
CA GLU A 112 -19.16 9.22 8.48
C GLU A 112 -18.40 10.49 8.90
N GLN A 113 -19.07 11.63 8.79
CA GLN A 113 -18.47 12.91 9.15
C GLN A 113 -17.96 12.91 10.59
N VAL A 114 -16.78 13.45 10.79
CA VAL A 114 -16.21 13.72 12.11
C VAL A 114 -16.15 15.22 12.28
N GLU A 115 -16.79 15.73 13.32
CA GLU A 115 -16.94 17.19 13.57
C GLU A 115 -17.44 17.96 12.34
N GLY A 116 -18.39 17.37 11.61
CA GLY A 116 -19.00 18.00 10.43
C GLY A 116 -18.15 17.93 9.17
N ARG A 117 -17.02 17.21 9.17
CA ARG A 117 -16.11 17.12 8.01
C ARG A 117 -15.98 15.71 7.49
N LYS A 118 -15.93 15.58 6.18
CA LYS A 118 -15.68 14.32 5.47
C LYS A 118 -14.19 14.03 5.29
N GLN A 119 -13.36 15.06 5.34
CA GLN A 119 -11.93 14.96 5.10
C GLN A 119 -11.19 15.96 5.99
N VAL A 120 -10.04 15.55 6.51
CA VAL A 120 -9.13 16.42 7.25
C VAL A 120 -7.69 16.21 6.77
N LYS A 121 -6.89 17.25 6.90
CA LYS A 121 -5.43 17.20 6.80
C LYS A 121 -4.88 17.52 8.19
N ALA A 122 -4.31 16.50 8.83
CA ALA A 122 -3.93 16.57 10.24
C ALA A 122 -2.66 15.78 10.52
N VAL A 123 -2.02 16.05 11.64
CA VAL A 123 -0.86 15.29 12.10
C VAL A 123 -1.32 14.04 12.82
N LEU A 124 -0.74 12.89 12.51
CA LEU A 124 -1.00 11.65 13.22
C LEU A 124 -0.51 11.75 14.66
N ALA A 125 -1.41 11.52 15.60
CA ALA A 125 -1.16 11.67 17.03
C ALA A 125 -1.19 10.33 17.80
N GLY A 126 -1.14 9.22 17.08
CA GLY A 126 -1.08 7.88 17.66
C GLY A 126 -2.40 7.13 17.60
N VAL A 127 -2.41 5.98 18.27
CA VAL A 127 -3.54 5.06 18.31
C VAL A 127 -3.79 4.66 19.77
N ALA A 128 -5.04 4.62 20.18
CA ALA A 128 -5.48 4.09 21.46
C ALA A 128 -6.52 3.00 21.21
N GLY A 129 -6.13 1.73 21.37
CA GLY A 129 -6.96 0.59 20.96
C GLY A 129 -7.24 0.63 19.47
N ASP A 130 -8.51 0.71 19.07
CA ASP A 130 -8.96 0.84 17.68
C ASP A 130 -9.21 2.29 17.25
N THR A 131 -8.91 3.25 18.12
CA THR A 131 -9.15 4.67 17.89
C THR A 131 -7.90 5.36 17.38
N VAL A 132 -8.01 6.01 16.23
CA VAL A 132 -6.96 6.83 15.64
C VAL A 132 -7.10 8.26 16.16
N GLN A 133 -6.00 8.83 16.60
CA GLN A 133 -5.93 10.21 17.09
C GLN A 133 -5.21 11.09 16.07
N LEU A 134 -5.79 12.26 15.81
CA LEU A 134 -5.31 13.22 14.83
C LEU A 134 -5.24 14.61 15.49
N ASP A 135 -4.17 15.35 15.23
CA ASP A 135 -4.06 16.75 15.62
C ASP A 135 -4.34 17.65 14.41
N ASP A 136 -5.51 18.25 14.39
CA ASP A 136 -5.89 19.19 13.36
C ASP A 136 -5.46 20.61 13.75
N PRO A 137 -4.75 21.34 12.86
CA PRO A 137 -4.32 22.72 13.15
C PRO A 137 -5.46 23.68 13.48
N LYS A 138 -6.68 23.38 13.01
CA LYS A 138 -7.84 24.27 13.16
C LYS A 138 -8.71 23.94 14.37
N SER A 139 -8.89 22.66 14.66
CA SER A 139 -9.85 22.20 15.68
C SER A 139 -9.21 21.43 16.84
N GLY A 140 -7.92 21.20 16.82
CA GLY A 140 -7.21 20.46 17.85
C GLY A 140 -7.33 18.95 17.71
N ARG A 141 -7.37 18.23 18.84
CA ARG A 141 -7.39 16.76 18.86
C ARG A 141 -8.72 16.21 18.35
N ILE A 142 -8.64 15.37 17.32
CA ILE A 142 -9.75 14.59 16.79
C ILE A 142 -9.47 13.12 17.07
N ALA A 143 -10.50 12.37 17.46
CA ALA A 143 -10.43 10.92 17.60
C ALA A 143 -11.55 10.27 16.78
N THR A 144 -11.22 9.20 16.08
CA THR A 144 -12.17 8.42 15.28
C THR A 144 -11.80 6.94 15.30
N PRO A 145 -12.81 6.04 15.31
CA PRO A 145 -12.51 4.62 15.12
C PRO A 145 -11.82 4.38 13.79
N PHE A 146 -10.88 3.46 13.77
CA PHE A 146 -10.21 3.04 12.52
C PHE A 146 -11.24 2.61 11.46
N SER A 147 -12.31 1.91 11.87
CA SER A 147 -13.39 1.49 10.98
C SER A 147 -14.13 2.63 10.29
N ASN A 148 -14.05 3.86 10.80
CA ASN A 148 -14.66 5.05 10.17
C ASN A 148 -13.75 5.73 9.15
N ILE A 149 -12.52 5.27 8.99
CA ILE A 149 -11.61 5.81 8.00
C ILE A 149 -11.84 5.10 6.67
N GLN A 150 -12.24 5.85 5.66
CA GLN A 150 -12.45 5.34 4.31
C GLN A 150 -11.11 5.18 3.58
N SER A 151 -10.26 6.18 3.67
CA SER A 151 -8.91 6.18 3.10
C SER A 151 -8.03 7.21 3.80
N ALA A 152 -6.74 6.98 3.80
CA ALA A 152 -5.77 7.94 4.29
C ALA A 152 -4.45 7.79 3.54
N LYS A 153 -3.71 8.89 3.46
CA LYS A 153 -2.44 8.97 2.76
C LYS A 153 -1.56 9.99 3.47
N LEU A 154 -0.26 9.69 3.63
CA LEU A 154 0.70 10.66 4.13
C LEU A 154 0.84 11.83 3.17
N VAL A 155 1.04 13.03 3.70
CA VAL A 155 1.35 14.23 2.94
C VAL A 155 2.86 14.33 2.80
N LEU A 156 3.34 14.60 1.59
CA LEU A 156 4.75 14.78 1.33
C LEU A 156 5.25 16.07 1.99
N THR A 157 6.07 15.90 3.02
CA THR A 157 6.71 16.99 3.77
C THR A 157 8.21 16.76 3.83
N ASP A 158 9.00 17.81 4.13
CA ASP A 158 10.44 17.67 4.31
C ASP A 158 10.78 16.70 5.45
N ALA A 159 10.00 16.72 6.53
CA ALA A 159 10.16 15.79 7.64
C ALA A 159 9.93 14.33 7.20
N LEU A 160 8.92 14.07 6.38
CA LEU A 160 8.63 12.74 5.84
C LEU A 160 9.75 12.28 4.90
N ILE A 161 10.21 13.13 4.01
CA ILE A 161 11.32 12.83 3.08
C ILE A 161 12.58 12.46 3.88
N SER A 162 12.91 13.23 4.92
CA SER A 162 14.06 12.98 5.78
C SER A 162 13.95 11.69 6.59
N ALA A 163 12.75 11.27 6.95
CA ALA A 163 12.49 10.05 7.71
C ALA A 163 12.46 8.78 6.84
N THR A 164 12.37 8.95 5.52
CA THR A 164 12.27 7.81 4.60
C THR A 164 13.66 7.33 4.20
N VAL A 165 13.90 6.02 4.34
CA VAL A 165 15.16 5.39 3.90
C VAL A 165 15.24 5.44 2.37
N PRO A 166 16.36 5.92 1.78
CA PRO A 166 16.53 5.93 0.34
C PRO A 166 16.45 4.50 -0.23
N LEU A 167 15.74 4.35 -1.36
CA LEU A 167 15.76 3.09 -2.11
C LEU A 167 17.17 2.83 -2.66
N SER A 168 17.59 1.57 -2.65
CA SER A 168 18.79 1.16 -3.36
C SER A 168 18.57 1.39 -4.85
N THR A 169 19.51 2.08 -5.48
CA THR A 169 19.53 2.28 -6.93
C THR A 169 20.36 1.20 -7.65
N GLU A 170 20.80 0.18 -6.93
CA GLU A 170 21.46 -0.97 -7.54
C GLU A 170 20.53 -1.63 -8.56
N GLY A 171 20.96 -1.70 -9.80
CA GLY A 171 20.17 -2.19 -10.92
C GLY A 171 19.51 -1.10 -11.78
N ALA A 172 19.42 0.14 -11.31
CA ALA A 172 18.92 1.25 -12.12
C ALA A 172 19.96 1.72 -13.17
N ASP A 173 21.23 1.57 -12.85
CA ASP A 173 22.33 1.97 -13.75
C ASP A 173 22.54 1.00 -14.93
N GLU A 174 22.09 -0.24 -14.83
CA GLU A 174 22.18 -1.21 -15.94
C GLU A 174 21.17 -0.96 -17.06
N ILE A 175 20.10 -0.24 -16.80
CA ILE A 175 19.06 0.06 -17.81
C ILE A 175 19.47 1.24 -18.71
N VAL A 176 20.32 2.15 -18.21
CA VAL A 176 20.74 3.36 -18.95
C VAL A 176 21.87 3.05 -19.95
N THR A 177 22.58 1.93 -19.79
CA THR A 177 23.74 1.57 -20.65
C THR A 177 23.35 0.82 -21.93
N GLN A 178 22.09 0.42 -22.11
CA GLN A 178 21.64 -0.30 -23.31
C GLN A 178 20.99 0.56 -24.40
N GLU A 179 20.83 1.87 -24.18
CA GLU A 179 20.24 2.78 -25.18
C GLU A 179 21.25 3.68 -25.91
N GLN A 180 22.56 3.39 -25.84
CA GLN A 180 23.58 4.15 -26.59
C GLN A 180 24.48 3.26 -27.44
N GLU A 181 23.91 2.38 -28.25
CA GLU A 181 24.59 1.84 -29.43
C GLU A 181 23.60 1.71 -30.58
N ASP A 182 23.45 2.83 -31.30
CA ASP A 182 23.24 2.88 -32.76
C ASP A 182 23.70 4.23 -33.29
#